data_614f44976acede95825db52c80ee3955
#
_entry.id   614f44976acede95825db52c80ee3955
#
_cell.length_a   1.000
_cell.length_b   1.000
_cell.length_c   1.000
_cell.angle_alpha   90.00
_cell.angle_beta   90.00
_cell.angle_gamma   90.00
#
_symmetry.space_group_name_H-M   'P 1'
#
loop_
_entity.id
_entity.type
_entity.pdbx_description
1 polymer ?
#
loop_
_entity_poly.entity_id
_entity_poly.type
_entity_poly.pdbx_seq_one_letter_code
_entity_poly.pdbx_strand_id
1 'polypeptide(L)'
;VAGHRVLLGVIGVTTPGSAVWDRSHLDGRVALTDPIEAAARQAGRLRRAGADVVVVLAHSGLDEADRPPIYRQMAENCATSLAGTVPDIDLVIAGHTHAAPLSRVVEGASGHRVLIAQPGAWASAIARVAIPLLLGDPAQPDRGPAVRVDHSAVPDWVTICPTAGQDDDPSLVANPQLAAAHRRTVAYVNTPVARCTTTLSARAATVRDTPILDLVAQTQVDAVARALADLGGEDADLPVIAQVSPFSRTAELPAGQVRLRDIAGMYPFENTLAAIRLTGGQLRDYLEHSASYFGQVAPGTPIDPRPVTEGGITRASRQGRTVWDYNFDALTGVTYRIDITRPVGSRICDLAWQGTELATDQPFALAVNNYRLNGGGGFPHVRQAPVLWDGQLEIRQLLIETVTERGVIDPADFFTRNWEVVAGR
;
A
#
# COMPACT_ATOMS: atom_id res chain seq x y z
N VAL A 1 13.54 25.45 -27.00
CA VAL A 1 14.95 25.20 -26.70
C VAL A 1 15.78 25.81 -27.81
N ALA A 2 16.68 26.75 -27.51
CA ALA A 2 17.54 27.43 -28.50
C ALA A 2 16.80 27.94 -29.76
N GLY A 3 15.60 28.51 -29.60
CA GLY A 3 14.75 28.95 -30.69
C GLY A 3 13.91 27.89 -31.39
N HIS A 4 14.11 26.61 -31.10
CA HIS A 4 13.28 25.51 -31.60
C HIS A 4 12.08 25.25 -30.71
N ARG A 5 10.93 24.94 -31.35
CA ARG A 5 9.77 24.39 -30.65
C ARG A 5 10.00 22.89 -30.44
N VAL A 6 9.83 22.42 -29.21
CA VAL A 6 9.91 21.02 -28.84
C VAL A 6 8.51 20.55 -28.43
N LEU A 7 8.02 19.48 -29.03
CA LEU A 7 6.74 18.86 -28.71
C LEU A 7 6.99 17.65 -27.79
N LEU A 8 6.53 17.76 -26.55
CA LEU A 8 6.58 16.69 -25.56
C LEU A 8 5.26 15.90 -25.56
N GLY A 9 5.32 14.63 -25.90
CA GLY A 9 4.23 13.68 -25.74
C GLY A 9 4.29 13.02 -24.36
N VAL A 10 3.17 12.96 -23.64
CA VAL A 10 3.09 12.33 -22.33
C VAL A 10 2.01 11.25 -22.35
N ILE A 11 2.35 10.05 -21.87
CA ILE A 11 1.46 8.89 -21.75
C ILE A 11 1.34 8.56 -20.27
N GLY A 12 0.11 8.41 -19.75
CA GLY A 12 -0.15 7.89 -18.42
C GLY A 12 -0.55 6.43 -18.46
N VAL A 13 0.07 5.59 -17.63
CA VAL A 13 -0.34 4.21 -17.37
C VAL A 13 -0.38 3.92 -15.88
N THR A 14 -1.27 3.01 -15.49
CA THR A 14 -1.37 2.55 -14.10
C THR A 14 -1.18 1.04 -14.02
N THR A 15 -0.86 0.54 -12.81
CA THR A 15 -0.76 -0.89 -12.56
C THR A 15 -2.09 -1.60 -12.80
N PRO A 16 -2.10 -2.79 -13.41
CA PRO A 16 -3.28 -3.63 -13.51
C PRO A 16 -3.85 -4.05 -12.15
N GLY A 17 -3.06 -3.95 -11.08
CA GLY A 17 -3.48 -4.18 -9.71
C GLY A 17 -4.65 -3.32 -9.26
N SER A 18 -4.84 -2.13 -9.84
CA SER A 18 -6.00 -1.27 -9.58
C SER A 18 -7.33 -2.00 -9.85
N ALA A 19 -7.41 -2.90 -10.85
CA ALA A 19 -8.61 -3.70 -11.11
C ALA A 19 -8.94 -4.70 -9.99
N VAL A 20 -7.96 -5.00 -9.14
CA VAL A 20 -8.09 -5.91 -8.01
C VAL A 20 -8.38 -5.13 -6.74
N TRP A 21 -7.56 -4.11 -6.46
CA TRP A 21 -7.63 -3.35 -5.20
C TRP A 21 -8.80 -2.39 -5.14
N ASP A 22 -9.12 -1.75 -6.28
CA ASP A 22 -10.20 -0.76 -6.40
C ASP A 22 -11.41 -1.34 -7.13
N ARG A 23 -11.58 -2.67 -7.09
CA ARG A 23 -12.63 -3.37 -7.82
C ARG A 23 -14.01 -2.79 -7.59
N SER A 24 -14.34 -2.49 -6.34
CA SER A 24 -15.63 -1.91 -5.95
C SER A 24 -15.93 -0.58 -6.64
N HIS A 25 -14.90 0.20 -6.94
CA HIS A 25 -15.03 1.48 -7.62
C HIS A 25 -14.97 1.38 -9.16
N LEU A 26 -14.30 0.36 -9.67
CA LEU A 26 -13.99 0.23 -11.11
C LEU A 26 -14.87 -0.76 -11.84
N ASP A 27 -15.36 -1.82 -11.18
CA ASP A 27 -16.11 -2.91 -11.82
C ASP A 27 -17.39 -2.39 -12.50
N GLY A 28 -17.60 -2.80 -13.76
CA GLY A 28 -18.71 -2.33 -14.58
C GLY A 28 -18.62 -0.86 -15.06
N ARG A 29 -17.62 -0.10 -14.63
CA ARG A 29 -17.44 1.33 -14.97
C ARG A 29 -16.24 1.58 -15.86
N VAL A 30 -15.14 0.84 -15.62
CA VAL A 30 -13.86 0.99 -16.33
C VAL A 30 -13.34 -0.39 -16.72
N ALA A 31 -12.83 -0.53 -17.93
CA ALA A 31 -12.09 -1.70 -18.38
C ALA A 31 -10.60 -1.37 -18.40
N LEU A 32 -9.79 -2.14 -17.67
CA LEU A 32 -8.34 -2.03 -17.75
C LEU A 32 -7.83 -2.80 -18.96
N THR A 33 -6.98 -2.15 -19.74
CA THR A 33 -6.25 -2.74 -20.87
C THR A 33 -4.80 -2.97 -20.47
N ASP A 34 -4.11 -3.83 -21.20
CA ASP A 34 -2.67 -4.04 -20.99
C ASP A 34 -1.91 -2.71 -21.11
N PRO A 35 -1.15 -2.30 -20.06
CA PRO A 35 -0.45 -1.02 -20.04
C PRO A 35 0.63 -0.93 -21.13
N ILE A 36 1.28 -2.05 -21.50
CA ILE A 36 2.32 -2.11 -22.52
C ILE A 36 1.70 -1.87 -23.89
N GLU A 37 0.62 -2.60 -24.22
CA GLU A 37 -0.10 -2.39 -25.49
C GLU A 37 -0.71 -0.99 -25.58
N ALA A 38 -1.27 -0.49 -24.48
CA ALA A 38 -1.84 0.86 -24.43
C ALA A 38 -0.76 1.92 -24.66
N ALA A 39 0.40 1.79 -24.01
CA ALA A 39 1.54 2.69 -24.21
C ALA A 39 2.04 2.67 -25.65
N ALA A 40 2.19 1.48 -26.24
CA ALA A 40 2.64 1.34 -27.63
C ALA A 40 1.69 2.04 -28.62
N ARG A 41 0.37 1.85 -28.46
CA ARG A 41 -0.63 2.55 -29.29
C ARG A 41 -0.54 4.07 -29.15
N GLN A 42 -0.37 4.58 -27.93
CA GLN A 42 -0.31 6.01 -27.67
C GLN A 42 1.03 6.62 -28.15
N ALA A 43 2.16 5.93 -27.94
CA ALA A 43 3.46 6.38 -28.43
C ALA A 43 3.44 6.60 -29.95
N GLY A 44 2.95 5.60 -30.71
CA GLY A 44 2.80 5.73 -32.15
C GLY A 44 1.85 6.87 -32.58
N ARG A 45 0.77 7.15 -31.81
CA ARG A 45 -0.11 8.30 -32.08
C ARG A 45 0.61 9.64 -31.83
N LEU A 46 1.34 9.77 -30.73
CA LEU A 46 2.07 10.98 -30.38
C LEU A 46 3.17 11.29 -31.40
N ARG A 47 3.94 10.27 -31.82
CA ARG A 47 4.95 10.44 -32.88
C ARG A 47 4.34 10.90 -34.20
N ARG A 48 3.22 10.29 -34.62
CA ARG A 48 2.49 10.74 -35.82
C ARG A 48 1.91 12.16 -35.69
N ALA A 49 1.63 12.59 -34.48
CA ALA A 49 1.21 13.97 -34.16
C ALA A 49 2.40 14.96 -34.08
N GLY A 50 3.62 14.49 -34.30
CA GLY A 50 4.82 15.31 -34.33
C GLY A 50 5.54 15.46 -32.97
N ALA A 51 5.29 14.57 -32.00
CA ALA A 51 6.03 14.62 -30.75
C ALA A 51 7.51 14.31 -30.94
N ASP A 52 8.38 15.23 -30.50
CA ASP A 52 9.84 15.09 -30.56
C ASP A 52 10.36 14.23 -29.41
N VAL A 53 9.68 14.27 -28.25
CA VAL A 53 10.01 13.50 -27.05
C VAL A 53 8.73 12.82 -26.55
N VAL A 54 8.81 11.53 -26.21
CA VAL A 54 7.70 10.78 -25.63
C VAL A 54 8.08 10.20 -24.27
N VAL A 55 7.34 10.60 -23.25
CA VAL A 55 7.54 10.20 -21.84
C VAL A 55 6.36 9.37 -21.38
N VAL A 56 6.63 8.24 -20.73
CA VAL A 56 5.62 7.44 -20.03
C VAL A 56 5.66 7.73 -18.54
N LEU A 57 4.56 8.21 -17.98
CA LEU A 57 4.32 8.32 -16.54
C LEU A 57 3.64 7.03 -16.09
N ALA A 58 4.39 6.14 -15.44
CA ALA A 58 3.91 4.82 -15.05
C ALA A 58 3.73 4.74 -13.54
N HIS A 59 2.47 4.61 -13.07
CA HIS A 59 2.23 4.16 -11.71
C HIS A 59 2.44 2.63 -11.66
N SER A 60 3.69 2.21 -11.84
CA SER A 60 4.17 0.82 -11.93
C SER A 60 5.67 0.80 -11.66
N GLY A 61 6.14 -0.22 -10.95
CA GLY A 61 7.57 -0.39 -10.64
C GLY A 61 8.32 -1.20 -11.69
N LEU A 62 9.59 -1.52 -11.37
CA LEU A 62 10.39 -2.44 -12.18
C LEU A 62 9.76 -3.82 -12.18
N ASP A 63 9.85 -4.52 -13.31
CA ASP A 63 9.35 -5.88 -13.47
C ASP A 63 10.00 -6.84 -12.48
N GLU A 64 9.21 -7.79 -12.00
CA GLU A 64 9.60 -8.83 -11.07
C GLU A 64 9.39 -10.20 -11.73
N ALA A 65 10.49 -10.87 -12.10
CA ALA A 65 10.47 -12.08 -12.92
C ALA A 65 9.65 -13.24 -12.32
N ASP A 66 9.61 -13.36 -10.99
CA ASP A 66 8.98 -14.49 -10.29
C ASP A 66 7.60 -14.16 -9.70
N ARG A 67 7.04 -13.00 -10.03
CA ARG A 67 5.73 -12.60 -9.52
C ARG A 67 4.62 -13.08 -10.43
N PRO A 68 3.62 -13.79 -9.92
CA PRO A 68 2.47 -14.20 -10.75
C PRO A 68 1.70 -12.98 -11.26
N PRO A 69 1.04 -13.10 -12.41
CA PRO A 69 0.14 -12.05 -12.92
C PRO A 69 -0.91 -11.68 -11.88
N ILE A 70 -1.18 -10.38 -11.73
CA ILE A 70 -2.17 -9.88 -10.77
C ILE A 70 -3.58 -9.83 -11.36
N TYR A 71 -3.70 -9.53 -12.65
CA TYR A 71 -4.99 -9.38 -13.34
C TYR A 71 -4.89 -9.78 -14.80
N ARG A 72 -5.72 -10.75 -15.26
CA ARG A 72 -5.83 -11.18 -16.68
C ARG A 72 -4.48 -11.40 -17.37
N GLN A 73 -3.57 -12.12 -16.73
CA GLN A 73 -2.19 -12.37 -17.20
C GLN A 73 -1.28 -11.14 -17.24
N MET A 74 -1.71 -9.99 -16.73
CA MET A 74 -0.90 -8.79 -16.62
C MET A 74 -0.13 -8.77 -15.29
N ALA A 75 1.16 -8.40 -15.36
CA ALA A 75 2.01 -8.21 -14.19
C ALA A 75 1.61 -6.93 -13.44
N GLU A 76 1.81 -6.91 -12.11
CA GLU A 76 1.61 -5.71 -11.31
C GLU A 76 2.59 -4.61 -11.68
N ASN A 77 3.86 -4.97 -11.91
CA ASN A 77 4.93 -4.06 -12.26
C ASN A 77 5.44 -4.34 -13.67
N CYS A 78 5.57 -3.31 -14.49
CA CYS A 78 5.92 -3.46 -15.90
C CYS A 78 6.81 -2.32 -16.45
N ALA A 79 7.46 -1.52 -15.60
CA ALA A 79 8.25 -0.38 -16.06
C ALA A 79 9.46 -0.79 -16.91
N THR A 80 10.09 -1.95 -16.62
CA THR A 80 11.19 -2.49 -17.43
C THR A 80 10.68 -2.97 -18.78
N SER A 81 9.57 -3.69 -18.81
CA SER A 81 8.91 -4.12 -20.05
C SER A 81 8.44 -2.94 -20.88
N LEU A 82 7.86 -1.90 -20.26
CA LEU A 82 7.52 -0.65 -20.96
C LEU A 82 8.74 -0.06 -21.67
N ALA A 83 9.86 0.11 -20.94
CA ALA A 83 11.08 0.68 -21.52
C ALA A 83 11.70 -0.20 -22.61
N GLY A 84 11.67 -1.52 -22.46
CA GLY A 84 12.33 -2.46 -23.36
C GLY A 84 11.50 -2.85 -24.57
N THR A 85 10.16 -2.85 -24.48
CA THR A 85 9.31 -3.42 -25.55
C THR A 85 8.42 -2.41 -26.26
N VAL A 86 8.14 -1.25 -25.63
CA VAL A 86 7.34 -0.21 -26.29
C VAL A 86 8.23 0.62 -27.22
N PRO A 87 7.94 0.64 -28.54
CA PRO A 87 8.69 1.47 -29.46
C PRO A 87 8.37 2.96 -29.25
N ASP A 88 9.26 3.81 -29.73
CA ASP A 88 9.03 5.26 -29.82
C ASP A 88 8.88 6.02 -28.50
N ILE A 89 9.33 5.47 -27.36
CA ILE A 89 9.40 6.16 -26.09
C ILE A 89 10.85 6.48 -25.73
N ASP A 90 11.07 7.58 -24.99
CA ASP A 90 12.40 8.07 -24.64
C ASP A 90 12.70 7.98 -23.14
N LEU A 91 11.65 8.01 -22.30
CA LEU A 91 11.77 8.03 -20.85
C LEU A 91 10.55 7.35 -20.20
N VAL A 92 10.80 6.60 -19.12
CA VAL A 92 9.76 6.08 -18.21
C VAL A 92 9.99 6.68 -16.83
N ILE A 93 9.00 7.38 -16.30
CA ILE A 93 8.96 7.77 -14.89
C ILE A 93 8.10 6.74 -14.15
N ALA A 94 8.75 5.94 -13.32
CA ALA A 94 8.15 4.84 -12.58
C ALA A 94 7.77 5.23 -11.14
N GLY A 95 6.92 4.43 -10.50
CA GLY A 95 6.48 4.63 -9.11
C GLY A 95 5.92 3.34 -8.51
N HIS A 96 4.87 3.45 -7.69
CA HIS A 96 4.09 2.36 -7.12
C HIS A 96 4.79 1.52 -6.02
N THR A 97 5.98 1.02 -6.27
CA THR A 97 6.65 0.06 -5.37
C THR A 97 7.23 0.68 -4.10
N HIS A 98 7.18 2.01 -3.96
CA HIS A 98 7.79 2.76 -2.85
C HIS A 98 9.27 2.41 -2.62
N ALA A 99 9.95 1.91 -3.65
CA ALA A 99 11.37 1.61 -3.58
C ALA A 99 12.20 2.89 -3.38
N ALA A 100 13.42 2.74 -2.86
CA ALA A 100 14.38 3.84 -2.79
C ALA A 100 14.57 4.49 -4.17
N PRO A 101 14.93 5.78 -4.25
CA PRO A 101 15.20 6.44 -5.51
C PRO A 101 16.17 5.63 -6.38
N LEU A 102 15.82 5.40 -7.62
CA LEU A 102 16.62 4.61 -8.55
C LEU A 102 16.53 5.15 -9.98
N SER A 103 17.56 4.87 -10.76
CA SER A 103 17.53 5.01 -12.21
C SER A 103 18.07 3.75 -12.89
N ARG A 104 17.51 3.40 -14.04
CA ARG A 104 17.93 2.24 -14.84
C ARG A 104 17.85 2.60 -16.31
N VAL A 105 18.89 2.26 -17.07
CA VAL A 105 18.88 2.37 -18.53
C VAL A 105 18.59 0.99 -19.11
N VAL A 106 17.66 0.94 -20.05
CA VAL A 106 17.23 -0.28 -20.76
C VAL A 106 17.43 -0.06 -22.26
N GLU A 107 17.82 -1.09 -22.99
CA GLU A 107 17.79 -1.06 -24.46
C GLU A 107 16.34 -1.18 -24.92
N GLY A 108 15.84 -0.16 -25.60
CA GLY A 108 14.46 -0.09 -26.07
C GLY A 108 14.23 -0.83 -27.37
N ALA A 109 12.96 -1.11 -27.68
CA ALA A 109 12.53 -1.82 -28.88
C ALA A 109 12.98 -1.15 -30.21
N SER A 110 13.17 0.15 -30.21
CA SER A 110 13.67 0.92 -31.37
C SER A 110 15.20 0.96 -31.48
N GLY A 111 15.92 0.16 -30.68
CA GLY A 111 17.39 0.08 -30.69
C GLY A 111 18.09 1.27 -30.05
N HIS A 112 17.38 2.07 -29.26
CA HIS A 112 17.95 3.19 -28.49
C HIS A 112 17.79 2.96 -26.98
N ARG A 113 18.51 3.74 -26.19
CA ARG A 113 18.51 3.63 -24.73
C ARG A 113 17.35 4.42 -24.13
N VAL A 114 16.56 3.76 -23.28
CA VAL A 114 15.45 4.36 -22.54
C VAL A 114 15.81 4.39 -21.07
N LEU A 115 15.72 5.57 -20.44
CA LEU A 115 15.91 5.72 -19.00
C LEU A 115 14.60 5.42 -18.27
N ILE A 116 14.70 4.65 -17.20
CA ILE A 116 13.66 4.52 -16.18
C ILE A 116 14.15 5.30 -14.96
N ALA A 117 13.33 6.22 -14.44
CA ALA A 117 13.60 6.96 -13.22
C ALA A 117 12.45 6.79 -12.23
N GLN A 118 12.76 6.43 -10.98
CA GLN A 118 11.79 6.32 -9.89
C GLN A 118 12.27 7.16 -8.70
N PRO A 119 11.55 8.25 -8.32
CA PRO A 119 12.02 9.20 -7.31
C PRO A 119 11.80 8.74 -5.85
N GLY A 120 11.28 7.56 -5.62
CA GLY A 120 10.94 7.08 -4.28
C GLY A 120 9.43 7.21 -3.99
N ALA A 121 9.07 7.47 -2.73
CA ALA A 121 7.69 7.52 -2.28
C ALA A 121 7.42 8.72 -1.37
N TRP A 122 6.13 9.04 -1.15
CA TRP A 122 5.66 10.02 -0.17
C TRP A 122 6.18 11.45 -0.42
N ALA A 123 6.43 11.81 -1.68
CA ALA A 123 7.05 13.08 -2.06
C ALA A 123 8.39 13.37 -1.33
N SER A 124 9.09 12.30 -0.89
CA SER A 124 10.39 12.42 -0.22
C SER A 124 11.49 12.92 -1.15
N ALA A 125 11.32 12.77 -2.47
CA ALA A 125 12.26 13.21 -3.47
C ALA A 125 11.55 13.54 -4.79
N ILE A 126 12.21 14.37 -5.60
CA ILE A 126 11.80 14.71 -6.96
C ILE A 126 12.91 14.27 -7.91
N ALA A 127 12.53 13.52 -8.95
CA ALA A 127 13.45 13.20 -10.04
C ALA A 127 13.43 14.33 -11.08
N ARG A 128 14.58 14.92 -11.34
CA ARG A 128 14.79 15.83 -12.46
C ARG A 128 15.60 15.11 -13.52
N VAL A 129 15.05 14.97 -14.72
CA VAL A 129 15.70 14.28 -15.83
C VAL A 129 16.05 15.29 -16.92
N ALA A 130 17.32 15.34 -17.32
CA ALA A 130 17.77 16.10 -18.46
C ALA A 130 17.78 15.18 -19.70
N ILE A 131 17.01 15.51 -20.70
CA ILE A 131 16.97 14.76 -21.98
C ILE A 131 17.78 15.55 -23.01
N PRO A 132 18.93 15.02 -23.48
CA PRO A 132 19.73 15.67 -24.51
C PRO A 132 18.99 15.69 -25.84
N LEU A 133 19.04 16.81 -26.55
CA LEU A 133 18.40 17.00 -27.84
C LEU A 133 19.41 17.36 -28.92
N LEU A 134 19.30 16.71 -30.08
CA LEU A 134 19.97 17.14 -31.30
C LEU A 134 19.03 18.08 -32.05
N LEU A 135 19.53 19.28 -32.32
CA LEU A 135 18.79 20.31 -33.05
C LEU A 135 19.23 20.30 -34.53
N GLY A 136 18.28 20.11 -35.43
CA GLY A 136 18.52 20.24 -36.88
C GLY A 136 18.60 21.69 -37.32
N ASP A 137 19.13 21.92 -38.50
CA ASP A 137 19.14 23.25 -39.09
C ASP A 137 17.76 23.54 -39.73
N PRO A 138 17.01 24.52 -39.18
CA PRO A 138 15.68 24.85 -39.77
C PRO A 138 15.74 25.33 -41.21
N ALA A 139 16.91 25.75 -41.70
CA ALA A 139 17.11 26.12 -43.10
C ALA A 139 17.31 24.90 -44.02
N GLN A 140 17.45 23.69 -43.47
CA GLN A 140 17.69 22.44 -44.21
C GLN A 140 16.73 21.33 -43.78
N PRO A 141 15.41 21.47 -43.98
CA PRO A 141 14.40 20.52 -43.48
C PRO A 141 14.56 19.12 -44.12
N ASP A 142 15.17 19.04 -45.30
CA ASP A 142 15.39 17.78 -46.00
C ASP A 142 16.45 16.86 -45.34
N ARG A 143 17.19 17.35 -44.35
CA ARG A 143 18.22 16.59 -43.59
C ARG A 143 17.74 15.90 -42.34
N GLY A 144 16.44 15.90 -42.11
CA GLY A 144 15.82 15.21 -40.97
C GLY A 144 15.00 16.14 -40.08
N PRO A 145 14.39 15.59 -39.02
CA PRO A 145 13.53 16.37 -38.12
C PRO A 145 14.31 17.50 -37.42
N ALA A 146 13.65 18.64 -37.22
CA ALA A 146 14.25 19.83 -36.62
C ALA A 146 14.69 19.58 -35.16
N VAL A 147 14.10 18.62 -34.46
CA VAL A 147 14.44 18.22 -33.07
C VAL A 147 14.35 16.71 -32.96
N ARG A 148 15.28 16.08 -32.29
CA ARG A 148 15.23 14.66 -31.90
C ARG A 148 16.01 14.43 -30.61
N VAL A 149 15.66 13.36 -29.87
CA VAL A 149 16.42 12.96 -28.69
C VAL A 149 17.80 12.44 -29.10
N ASP A 150 18.83 12.85 -28.38
CA ASP A 150 20.17 12.30 -28.52
C ASP A 150 20.31 11.03 -27.69
N HIS A 151 20.00 9.88 -28.30
CA HIS A 151 20.08 8.57 -27.65
C HIS A 151 21.52 8.07 -27.44
N SER A 152 22.54 8.76 -27.97
CA SER A 152 23.94 8.44 -27.71
C SER A 152 24.39 8.95 -26.33
N ALA A 153 23.75 10.00 -25.82
CA ALA A 153 23.96 10.53 -24.48
C ALA A 153 23.12 9.77 -23.45
N VAL A 154 23.67 9.56 -22.27
CA VAL A 154 22.91 9.01 -21.12
C VAL A 154 22.13 10.17 -20.50
N PRO A 155 20.80 10.09 -20.40
CA PRO A 155 20.06 11.10 -19.69
C PRO A 155 20.58 11.21 -18.24
N ASP A 156 20.84 12.41 -17.80
CA ASP A 156 21.24 12.71 -16.43
C ASP A 156 20.00 12.95 -15.57
N TRP A 157 20.03 12.46 -14.33
CA TRP A 157 18.94 12.69 -13.40
C TRP A 157 19.46 13.09 -12.04
N VAL A 158 18.71 13.97 -11.37
CA VAL A 158 19.02 14.46 -10.01
C VAL A 158 17.82 14.18 -9.12
N THR A 159 18.07 13.51 -8.01
CA THR A 159 17.08 13.39 -6.94
C THR A 159 17.19 14.60 -6.02
N ILE A 160 16.10 15.32 -5.86
CA ILE A 160 16.00 16.43 -4.91
C ILE A 160 15.23 15.93 -3.70
N CYS A 161 15.91 15.79 -2.57
CA CYS A 161 15.24 15.52 -1.30
C CYS A 161 14.76 16.84 -0.71
N PRO A 162 13.49 16.98 -0.33
CA PRO A 162 13.05 18.11 0.48
C PRO A 162 13.85 18.12 1.78
N THR A 163 14.32 19.28 2.20
CA THR A 163 14.92 19.41 3.53
C THR A 163 13.83 19.22 4.57
N ALA A 164 13.94 18.16 5.38
CA ALA A 164 13.02 17.96 6.50
C ALA A 164 13.07 19.18 7.43
N GLY A 165 11.93 19.77 7.73
CA GLY A 165 11.77 20.80 8.76
C GLY A 165 11.58 22.24 8.28
N GLN A 166 11.30 22.50 7.01
CA GLN A 166 10.81 23.80 6.57
C GLN A 166 9.27 23.82 6.58
N ASP A 167 8.69 24.15 7.74
CA ASP A 167 7.26 24.44 7.88
C ASP A 167 6.82 25.68 7.06
N ASP A 168 7.79 26.51 6.63
CA ASP A 168 7.60 27.70 5.82
C ASP A 168 8.29 27.57 4.46
N ASP A 169 7.72 26.73 3.57
CA ASP A 169 8.15 26.74 2.16
C ASP A 169 7.81 28.12 1.55
N PRO A 170 8.80 28.90 1.10
CA PRO A 170 8.57 30.21 0.48
C PRO A 170 7.61 30.15 -0.72
N SER A 171 7.51 29.01 -1.42
CA SER A 171 6.60 28.82 -2.55
C SER A 171 5.13 28.72 -2.10
N LEU A 172 4.87 28.15 -0.91
CA LEU A 172 3.53 28.14 -0.30
C LEU A 172 3.10 29.54 0.12
N VAL A 173 4.02 30.32 0.65
CA VAL A 173 3.76 31.72 1.05
C VAL A 173 3.56 32.62 -0.18
N ALA A 174 4.28 32.35 -1.27
CA ALA A 174 4.19 33.13 -2.50
C ALA A 174 2.90 32.91 -3.28
N ASN A 175 2.17 31.79 -3.05
CA ASN A 175 0.88 31.52 -3.70
C ASN A 175 -0.27 31.63 -2.67
N PRO A 176 -1.04 32.74 -2.67
CA PRO A 176 -2.09 32.96 -1.68
C PRO A 176 -3.20 31.89 -1.68
N GLN A 177 -3.51 31.30 -2.84
CA GLN A 177 -4.53 30.25 -2.96
C GLN A 177 -4.04 28.96 -2.31
N LEU A 178 -2.79 28.57 -2.59
CA LEU A 178 -2.18 27.37 -2.02
C LEU A 178 -2.01 27.52 -0.50
N ALA A 179 -1.52 28.68 -0.04
CA ALA A 179 -1.42 29.00 1.39
C ALA A 179 -2.79 28.97 2.09
N ALA A 180 -3.85 29.47 1.45
CA ALA A 180 -5.20 29.43 2.01
C ALA A 180 -5.74 28.00 2.08
N ALA A 181 -5.50 27.17 1.05
CA ALA A 181 -5.88 25.76 1.04
C ALA A 181 -5.14 24.99 2.15
N HIS A 182 -3.83 25.18 2.26
CA HIS A 182 -3.01 24.58 3.31
C HIS A 182 -3.52 24.92 4.71
N ARG A 183 -3.76 26.22 5.00
CA ARG A 183 -4.30 26.62 6.30
C ARG A 183 -5.66 25.97 6.62
N ARG A 184 -6.57 25.86 5.62
CA ARG A 184 -7.85 25.15 5.81
C ARG A 184 -7.65 23.67 6.13
N THR A 185 -6.76 23.00 5.39
CA THR A 185 -6.44 21.60 5.63
C THR A 185 -5.85 21.39 7.03
N VAL A 186 -4.86 22.22 7.41
CA VAL A 186 -4.24 22.16 8.75
C VAL A 186 -5.28 22.42 9.85
N ALA A 187 -6.16 23.39 9.68
CA ALA A 187 -7.24 23.66 10.63
C ALA A 187 -8.18 22.45 10.76
N TYR A 188 -8.59 21.86 9.63
CA TYR A 188 -9.48 20.70 9.59
C TYR A 188 -8.85 19.48 10.25
N VAL A 189 -7.62 19.08 9.89
CA VAL A 189 -6.98 17.88 10.46
C VAL A 189 -6.61 18.06 11.94
N ASN A 190 -6.51 19.29 12.42
CA ASN A 190 -6.31 19.60 13.83
C ASN A 190 -7.62 19.70 14.65
N THR A 191 -8.79 19.46 14.04
CA THR A 191 -10.06 19.46 14.78
C THR A 191 -10.01 18.40 15.87
N PRO A 192 -10.27 18.79 17.15
CA PRO A 192 -10.38 17.82 18.25
C PRO A 192 -11.64 16.98 18.08
N VAL A 193 -11.54 15.68 18.29
CA VAL A 193 -12.66 14.73 18.16
C VAL A 193 -12.90 13.91 19.40
N ALA A 194 -11.86 13.70 20.24
CA ALA A 194 -11.99 12.93 21.47
C ALA A 194 -10.87 13.29 22.46
N ARG A 195 -10.85 12.59 23.60
CA ARG A 195 -9.77 12.59 24.57
C ARG A 195 -9.32 11.15 24.85
N CYS A 196 -8.01 10.91 24.88
CA CYS A 196 -7.45 9.62 25.27
C CYS A 196 -6.87 9.70 26.70
N THR A 197 -7.14 8.69 27.53
CA THR A 197 -6.67 8.66 28.93
C THR A 197 -5.17 8.41 29.04
N THR A 198 -4.59 7.66 28.08
CA THR A 198 -3.17 7.34 28.01
C THR A 198 -2.72 7.30 26.54
N THR A 199 -1.41 7.42 26.30
CA THR A 199 -0.88 7.28 24.94
C THR A 199 -0.99 5.83 24.45
N LEU A 200 -1.64 5.62 23.30
CA LEU A 200 -1.67 4.34 22.60
C LEU A 200 -0.62 4.36 21.50
N SER A 201 0.23 3.34 21.41
CA SER A 201 1.33 3.30 20.45
C SER A 201 1.35 1.99 19.67
N ALA A 202 1.59 2.08 18.36
CA ALA A 202 1.75 0.93 17.47
C ALA A 202 3.19 0.36 17.47
N ARG A 203 4.11 0.91 18.25
CA ARG A 203 5.53 0.54 18.21
C ARG A 203 5.78 -0.96 18.40
N ALA A 204 4.98 -1.63 19.22
CA ALA A 204 5.09 -3.07 19.47
C ALA A 204 4.06 -3.91 18.70
N ALA A 205 3.23 -3.30 17.86
CA ALA A 205 2.09 -3.93 17.20
C ALA A 205 2.45 -5.02 16.19
N THR A 206 3.73 -5.17 15.84
CA THR A 206 4.21 -6.28 15.00
C THR A 206 4.59 -7.53 15.80
N VAL A 207 4.75 -7.44 17.13
CA VAL A 207 5.20 -8.57 17.94
C VAL A 207 4.26 -8.91 19.10
N ARG A 208 3.30 -8.07 19.38
CA ARG A 208 2.27 -8.32 20.39
C ARG A 208 1.07 -7.43 20.15
N ASP A 209 -0.03 -7.87 20.69
CA ASP A 209 -1.25 -7.08 20.71
C ASP A 209 -1.10 -5.75 21.45
N THR A 210 -1.77 -4.74 20.90
CA THR A 210 -1.70 -3.36 21.43
C THR A 210 -3.06 -2.68 21.37
N PRO A 211 -3.37 -1.78 22.34
CA PRO A 211 -4.66 -1.10 22.38
C PRO A 211 -4.98 -0.31 21.09
N ILE A 212 -3.97 0.16 20.37
CA ILE A 212 -4.19 0.91 19.13
C ILE A 212 -4.74 0.02 18.02
N LEU A 213 -4.31 -1.26 17.92
CA LEU A 213 -4.86 -2.23 16.98
C LEU A 213 -6.25 -2.69 17.40
N ASP A 214 -6.46 -2.91 18.70
CA ASP A 214 -7.77 -3.31 19.21
C ASP A 214 -8.84 -2.23 19.01
N LEU A 215 -8.49 -0.95 19.07
CA LEU A 215 -9.41 0.12 18.73
C LEU A 215 -9.89 0.04 17.28
N VAL A 216 -8.97 -0.26 16.36
CA VAL A 216 -9.31 -0.51 14.94
C VAL A 216 -10.18 -1.76 14.80
N ALA A 217 -9.78 -2.85 15.45
CA ALA A 217 -10.48 -4.12 15.42
C ALA A 217 -11.91 -4.01 15.93
N GLN A 218 -12.09 -3.40 17.10
CA GLN A 218 -13.41 -3.22 17.71
C GLN A 218 -14.33 -2.40 16.81
N THR A 219 -13.80 -1.34 16.18
CA THR A 219 -14.58 -0.56 15.19
C THR A 219 -15.06 -1.43 14.02
N GLN A 220 -14.21 -2.31 13.50
CA GLN A 220 -14.59 -3.22 12.43
C GLN A 220 -15.59 -4.28 12.89
N VAL A 221 -15.37 -4.88 14.07
CA VAL A 221 -16.28 -5.86 14.68
C VAL A 221 -17.66 -5.27 14.88
N ASP A 222 -17.76 -4.09 15.49
CA ASP A 222 -19.03 -3.43 15.77
C ASP A 222 -19.80 -3.08 14.48
N ALA A 223 -19.09 -2.65 13.43
CA ALA A 223 -19.70 -2.33 12.15
C ALA A 223 -20.22 -3.58 11.43
N VAL A 224 -19.42 -4.67 11.39
CA VAL A 224 -19.80 -5.92 10.75
C VAL A 224 -20.93 -6.59 11.53
N ALA A 225 -20.85 -6.67 12.85
CA ALA A 225 -21.89 -7.28 13.67
C ALA A 225 -23.25 -6.59 13.48
N ARG A 226 -23.28 -5.26 13.48
CA ARG A 226 -24.50 -4.50 13.17
C ARG A 226 -25.04 -4.80 11.78
N ALA A 227 -24.16 -4.80 10.77
CA ALA A 227 -24.54 -5.06 9.39
C ALA A 227 -25.11 -6.45 9.19
N LEU A 228 -24.52 -7.49 9.82
CA LEU A 228 -25.04 -8.87 9.74
C LEU A 228 -26.38 -9.01 10.47
N ALA A 229 -26.54 -8.38 11.63
CA ALA A 229 -27.81 -8.36 12.36
C ALA A 229 -28.93 -7.67 11.54
N ASP A 230 -28.61 -6.54 10.87
CA ASP A 230 -29.57 -5.83 10.01
C ASP A 230 -29.97 -6.62 8.76
N LEU A 231 -29.04 -7.41 8.19
CA LEU A 231 -29.30 -8.28 7.06
C LEU A 231 -30.15 -9.49 7.46
N GLY A 232 -30.01 -9.95 8.70
CA GLY A 232 -30.70 -11.16 9.18
C GLY A 232 -30.20 -12.44 8.49
N GLY A 233 -30.96 -13.54 8.68
CA GLY A 233 -30.64 -14.84 8.08
C GLY A 233 -29.70 -15.70 8.94
N GLU A 234 -29.12 -16.74 8.35
CA GLU A 234 -28.31 -17.75 9.07
C GLU A 234 -26.97 -17.21 9.60
N ASP A 235 -26.47 -16.11 9.03
CA ASP A 235 -25.17 -15.51 9.36
C ASP A 235 -25.27 -14.36 10.36
N ALA A 236 -26.47 -13.96 10.76
CA ALA A 236 -26.70 -12.81 11.62
C ALA A 236 -26.01 -12.93 13.00
N ASP A 237 -25.93 -14.15 13.52
CA ASP A 237 -25.37 -14.45 14.85
C ASP A 237 -23.94 -15.03 14.79
N LEU A 238 -23.27 -14.99 13.63
CA LEU A 238 -21.90 -15.49 13.55
C LEU A 238 -20.96 -14.68 14.44
N PRO A 239 -20.05 -15.36 15.17
CA PRO A 239 -19.00 -14.66 15.89
C PRO A 239 -18.14 -13.84 14.92
N VAL A 240 -18.00 -12.54 15.20
CA VAL A 240 -17.19 -11.64 14.37
C VAL A 240 -15.78 -11.55 14.90
N ILE A 241 -14.81 -11.79 14.03
CA ILE A 241 -13.37 -11.64 14.25
C ILE A 241 -12.89 -10.53 13.31
N ALA A 242 -11.94 -9.72 13.72
CA ALA A 242 -11.39 -8.67 12.86
C ALA A 242 -9.94 -8.94 12.47
N GLN A 243 -9.63 -8.71 11.20
CA GLN A 243 -8.29 -8.61 10.68
C GLN A 243 -7.78 -7.18 10.86
N VAL A 244 -6.60 -7.03 11.44
CA VAL A 244 -5.90 -5.76 11.59
C VAL A 244 -4.43 -5.90 11.21
N SER A 245 -3.87 -4.83 10.67
CA SER A 245 -2.44 -4.76 10.30
C SER A 245 -1.79 -3.55 10.96
N PRO A 246 -0.54 -3.64 11.43
CA PRO A 246 0.22 -2.50 11.95
C PRO A 246 0.73 -1.65 10.78
N PHE A 247 -0.14 -0.86 10.15
CA PHE A 247 0.19 -0.08 8.96
C PHE A 247 1.31 0.94 9.18
N SER A 248 1.45 1.46 10.41
CA SER A 248 2.49 2.41 10.79
C SER A 248 3.02 2.08 12.18
N ARG A 249 4.32 1.76 12.28
CA ARG A 249 5.00 1.53 13.57
C ARG A 249 5.11 2.80 14.43
N THR A 250 4.99 3.96 13.80
CA THR A 250 5.08 5.27 14.45
C THR A 250 3.71 5.87 14.78
N ALA A 251 2.62 5.15 14.47
CA ALA A 251 1.29 5.62 14.81
C ALA A 251 1.12 5.69 16.33
N GLU A 252 0.64 6.84 16.79
CA GLU A 252 0.34 7.11 18.18
C GLU A 252 -0.97 7.88 18.31
N LEU A 253 -1.78 7.48 19.27
CA LEU A 253 -2.90 8.27 19.76
C LEU A 253 -2.44 8.92 21.06
N PRO A 254 -2.23 10.25 21.10
CA PRO A 254 -1.61 10.90 22.27
C PRO A 254 -2.56 10.91 23.49
N ALA A 255 -2.00 10.81 24.69
CA ALA A 255 -2.75 11.12 25.89
C ALA A 255 -3.26 12.57 25.85
N GLY A 256 -4.49 12.80 26.31
CA GLY A 256 -5.13 14.11 26.26
C GLY A 256 -5.98 14.28 25.00
N GLN A 257 -5.85 15.39 24.32
CA GLN A 257 -6.68 15.73 23.16
C GLN A 257 -6.31 14.94 21.90
N VAL A 258 -7.27 14.23 21.33
CA VAL A 258 -7.15 13.48 20.07
C VAL A 258 -7.75 14.31 18.94
N ARG A 259 -7.06 14.38 17.80
CA ARG A 259 -7.43 15.15 16.61
C ARG A 259 -7.64 14.23 15.41
N LEU A 260 -8.30 14.72 14.38
CA LEU A 260 -8.53 13.97 13.13
C LEU A 260 -7.23 13.39 12.55
N ARG A 261 -6.14 14.18 12.55
CA ARG A 261 -4.83 13.71 12.04
C ARG A 261 -4.25 12.52 12.81
N ASP A 262 -4.54 12.42 14.10
CA ASP A 262 -4.02 11.35 14.94
C ASP A 262 -4.69 10.02 14.55
N ILE A 263 -6.01 10.07 14.24
CA ILE A 263 -6.77 8.91 13.74
C ILE A 263 -6.33 8.55 12.32
N ALA A 264 -6.18 9.54 11.43
CA ALA A 264 -5.72 9.31 10.06
C ALA A 264 -4.31 8.69 10.02
N GLY A 265 -3.45 9.01 11.02
CA GLY A 265 -2.13 8.40 11.18
C GLY A 265 -2.17 6.93 11.60
N MET A 266 -3.23 6.48 12.27
CA MET A 266 -3.42 5.07 12.64
C MET A 266 -3.81 4.21 11.44
N TYR A 267 -4.65 4.74 10.54
CA TYR A 267 -5.16 4.04 9.36
C TYR A 267 -4.98 4.90 8.11
N PRO A 268 -3.79 4.89 7.49
CA PRO A 268 -3.45 5.80 6.40
C PRO A 268 -4.08 5.43 5.05
N PHE A 269 -4.64 4.22 4.91
CA PHE A 269 -5.21 3.72 3.65
C PHE A 269 -6.71 4.00 3.55
N GLU A 270 -7.21 4.18 2.32
CA GLU A 270 -8.62 4.35 2.00
C GLU A 270 -9.29 2.99 1.73
N ASN A 271 -9.08 2.04 2.63
CA ASN A 271 -9.69 0.72 2.52
C ASN A 271 -11.13 0.74 2.99
N THR A 272 -11.99 0.00 2.28
CA THR A 272 -13.37 -0.26 2.71
C THR A 272 -13.47 -1.57 3.49
N LEU A 273 -14.48 -1.67 4.33
CA LEU A 273 -14.75 -2.82 5.20
C LEU A 273 -15.69 -3.80 4.52
N ALA A 274 -15.35 -5.09 4.62
CA ALA A 274 -16.18 -6.20 4.20
C ALA A 274 -16.17 -7.32 5.26
N ALA A 275 -17.05 -8.28 5.15
CA ALA A 275 -17.10 -9.50 5.96
C ALA A 275 -17.15 -10.73 5.08
N ILE A 276 -16.37 -11.76 5.43
CA ILE A 276 -16.32 -13.05 4.76
C ILE A 276 -16.52 -14.18 5.77
N ARG A 277 -17.05 -15.33 5.31
CA ARG A 277 -17.19 -16.51 6.16
C ARG A 277 -15.94 -17.37 6.08
N LEU A 278 -15.29 -17.63 7.22
CA LEU A 278 -14.20 -18.59 7.36
C LEU A 278 -14.48 -19.56 8.51
N THR A 279 -13.88 -20.75 8.43
CA THR A 279 -13.90 -21.73 9.53
C THR A 279 -12.66 -21.54 10.43
N GLY A 280 -12.68 -22.13 11.63
CA GLY A 280 -11.54 -22.09 12.55
C GLY A 280 -10.26 -22.67 11.96
N GLY A 281 -10.36 -23.73 11.15
CA GLY A 281 -9.21 -24.28 10.41
C GLY A 281 -8.64 -23.27 9.39
N GLN A 282 -9.51 -22.58 8.67
CA GLN A 282 -9.12 -21.56 7.70
C GLN A 282 -8.53 -20.32 8.38
N LEU A 283 -9.01 -19.94 9.58
CA LEU A 283 -8.40 -18.88 10.39
C LEU A 283 -6.98 -19.28 10.86
N ARG A 284 -6.76 -20.56 11.21
CA ARG A 284 -5.42 -21.06 11.52
C ARG A 284 -4.47 -20.90 10.34
N ASP A 285 -4.91 -21.33 9.15
CA ASP A 285 -4.10 -21.22 7.91
C ASP A 285 -3.80 -19.75 7.57
N TYR A 286 -4.78 -18.86 7.81
CA TYR A 286 -4.61 -17.42 7.65
C TYR A 286 -3.51 -16.89 8.58
N LEU A 287 -3.54 -17.25 9.85
CA LEU A 287 -2.53 -16.86 10.83
C LEU A 287 -1.16 -17.45 10.54
N GLU A 288 -1.06 -18.71 10.10
CA GLU A 288 0.21 -19.33 9.69
C GLU A 288 0.83 -18.60 8.48
N HIS A 289 0.00 -18.16 7.52
CA HIS A 289 0.46 -17.33 6.42
C HIS A 289 0.99 -15.99 6.93
N SER A 290 0.26 -15.32 7.81
CA SER A 290 0.69 -14.07 8.44
C SER A 290 2.00 -14.25 9.21
N ALA A 291 2.12 -15.31 10.01
CA ALA A 291 3.32 -15.63 10.80
C ALA A 291 4.57 -15.86 9.94
N SER A 292 4.41 -16.12 8.64
CA SER A 292 5.54 -16.20 7.69
C SER A 292 6.28 -14.86 7.51
N TYR A 293 5.71 -13.77 8.02
CA TYR A 293 6.34 -12.46 8.10
C TYR A 293 7.66 -12.46 8.88
N PHE A 294 7.79 -13.31 9.90
CA PHE A 294 8.99 -13.38 10.74
C PHE A 294 10.05 -14.32 10.17
N GLY A 295 11.33 -13.99 10.38
CA GLY A 295 12.44 -14.95 10.28
C GLY A 295 12.32 -16.03 11.37
N GLN A 296 12.87 -17.22 11.13
CA GLN A 296 13.03 -18.23 12.17
C GLN A 296 14.22 -17.88 13.07
N VAL A 297 14.05 -18.02 14.38
CA VAL A 297 15.09 -17.69 15.37
C VAL A 297 15.37 -18.86 16.31
N ALA A 298 16.49 -18.83 17.01
CA ALA A 298 16.80 -19.81 18.05
C ALA A 298 15.89 -19.62 19.29
N PRO A 299 15.60 -20.68 20.05
CA PRO A 299 14.90 -20.56 21.32
C PRO A 299 15.57 -19.57 22.28
N GLY A 300 14.78 -18.75 22.96
CA GLY A 300 15.26 -17.73 23.88
C GLY A 300 15.77 -16.45 23.22
N THR A 301 15.66 -16.30 21.89
CA THR A 301 15.98 -15.03 21.22
C THR A 301 15.07 -13.90 21.75
N PRO A 302 15.62 -12.75 22.16
CA PRO A 302 14.80 -11.62 22.58
C PRO A 302 13.87 -11.14 21.48
N ILE A 303 12.61 -10.88 21.83
CA ILE A 303 11.61 -10.37 20.91
C ILE A 303 11.75 -8.84 20.80
N ASP A 304 12.31 -8.37 19.70
CA ASP A 304 12.53 -6.96 19.40
C ASP A 304 11.57 -6.51 18.27
N PRO A 305 10.69 -5.53 18.53
CA PRO A 305 9.71 -5.07 17.53
C PRO A 305 10.32 -4.26 16.38
N ARG A 306 11.60 -3.87 16.46
CA ARG A 306 12.24 -3.10 15.39
C ARG A 306 12.35 -3.89 14.09
N PRO A 307 12.42 -3.24 12.92
CA PRO A 307 12.75 -3.91 11.66
C PRO A 307 14.11 -4.62 11.72
N VAL A 308 14.29 -5.69 10.95
CA VAL A 308 15.59 -6.40 10.83
C VAL A 308 16.73 -5.45 10.44
N THR A 309 16.47 -4.46 9.60
CA THR A 309 17.43 -3.42 9.20
C THR A 309 17.93 -2.56 10.36
N GLU A 310 17.22 -2.56 11.49
CA GLU A 310 17.56 -1.86 12.73
C GLU A 310 17.99 -2.82 13.85
N GLY A 311 18.27 -4.08 13.52
CA GLY A 311 18.67 -5.12 14.46
C GLY A 311 17.52 -5.85 15.15
N GLY A 312 16.26 -5.65 14.74
CA GLY A 312 15.09 -6.36 15.25
C GLY A 312 14.81 -7.68 14.52
N ILE A 313 13.73 -8.36 14.92
CA ILE A 313 13.32 -9.68 14.37
C ILE A 313 12.18 -9.59 13.35
N THR A 314 11.59 -8.44 13.18
CA THR A 314 10.45 -8.23 12.29
C THR A 314 10.91 -7.94 10.87
N ARG A 315 10.22 -8.45 9.90
CA ARG A 315 10.49 -8.54 8.48
C ARG A 315 11.39 -9.72 8.07
N ALA A 316 10.75 -10.83 7.80
CA ALA A 316 11.41 -11.89 7.04
C ALA A 316 11.67 -11.44 5.61
N SER A 317 12.83 -11.81 5.08
CA SER A 317 13.04 -11.83 3.65
C SER A 317 12.44 -13.12 3.11
N ARG A 318 11.33 -13.05 2.42
CA ARG A 318 10.81 -14.17 1.62
C ARG A 318 11.55 -14.18 0.29
N GLN A 319 12.35 -15.21 0.02
CA GLN A 319 13.12 -15.33 -1.23
C GLN A 319 13.99 -14.08 -1.54
N GLY A 320 14.61 -13.49 -0.51
CA GLY A 320 15.42 -12.30 -0.67
C GLY A 320 14.63 -10.97 -0.73
N ARG A 321 13.30 -10.99 -0.53
CA ARG A 321 12.43 -9.81 -0.56
C ARG A 321 11.93 -9.45 0.83
N THR A 322 11.94 -8.16 1.14
CA THR A 322 11.37 -7.63 2.37
C THR A 322 9.84 -7.74 2.35
N VAL A 323 9.26 -8.39 3.37
CA VAL A 323 7.81 -8.37 3.58
C VAL A 323 7.43 -7.08 4.32
N TRP A 324 6.53 -6.30 3.74
CA TRP A 324 6.08 -5.04 4.34
C TRP A 324 5.13 -5.27 5.51
N ASP A 325 5.13 -4.36 6.50
CA ASP A 325 4.32 -4.46 7.72
C ASP A 325 2.82 -4.60 7.43
N TYR A 326 2.32 -3.98 6.37
CA TYR A 326 0.93 -4.13 5.94
C TYR A 326 0.58 -5.53 5.39
N ASN A 327 1.57 -6.42 5.25
CA ASN A 327 1.37 -7.84 4.93
C ASN A 327 1.51 -8.75 6.15
N PHE A 328 1.65 -8.18 7.35
CA PHE A 328 1.47 -8.87 8.61
C PHE A 328 0.09 -8.54 9.18
N ASP A 329 -0.76 -9.54 9.37
CA ASP A 329 -2.08 -9.40 9.95
C ASP A 329 -2.15 -10.09 11.31
N ALA A 330 -2.76 -9.42 12.26
CA ALA A 330 -3.25 -10.03 13.48
C ALA A 330 -4.77 -10.24 13.38
N LEU A 331 -5.27 -11.24 14.08
CA LEU A 331 -6.71 -11.45 14.30
C LEU A 331 -7.05 -11.12 15.75
N THR A 332 -8.08 -10.30 15.94
CA THR A 332 -8.66 -10.03 17.25
C THR A 332 -9.96 -10.80 17.42
N GLY A 333 -10.34 -11.12 18.66
CA GLY A 333 -11.48 -11.97 18.97
C GLY A 333 -11.12 -13.45 19.18
N VAL A 334 -9.87 -13.84 18.89
CA VAL A 334 -9.26 -15.14 19.23
C VAL A 334 -7.97 -14.92 20.00
N THR A 335 -7.56 -15.89 20.82
CA THR A 335 -6.28 -15.86 21.54
C THR A 335 -5.30 -16.84 20.90
N TYR A 336 -4.02 -16.44 20.75
CA TYR A 336 -2.97 -17.30 20.21
C TYR A 336 -1.57 -16.78 20.50
N ARG A 337 -0.56 -17.64 20.28
CA ARG A 337 0.84 -17.25 20.27
C ARG A 337 1.48 -17.62 18.94
N ILE A 338 2.44 -16.81 18.50
CA ILE A 338 3.25 -17.05 17.29
C ILE A 338 4.64 -17.46 17.73
N ASP A 339 4.94 -18.76 17.72
CA ASP A 339 6.27 -19.27 18.07
C ASP A 339 7.20 -19.28 16.86
N ILE A 340 8.06 -18.26 16.78
CA ILE A 340 8.98 -18.08 15.66
C ILE A 340 10.25 -18.95 15.72
N THR A 341 10.39 -19.81 16.71
CA THR A 341 11.41 -20.87 16.69
C THR A 341 11.01 -22.02 15.79
N ARG A 342 9.74 -22.14 15.47
CA ARG A 342 9.16 -23.19 14.62
C ARG A 342 9.27 -22.85 13.13
N PRO A 343 9.25 -23.86 12.27
CA PRO A 343 9.19 -23.62 10.83
C PRO A 343 7.87 -22.93 10.42
N VAL A 344 7.90 -22.20 9.32
CA VAL A 344 6.69 -21.60 8.72
C VAL A 344 5.65 -22.70 8.45
N GLY A 345 4.40 -22.43 8.79
CA GLY A 345 3.29 -23.37 8.68
C GLY A 345 3.04 -24.19 9.96
N SER A 346 3.79 -23.93 11.06
CA SER A 346 3.62 -24.61 12.35
C SER A 346 3.88 -23.68 13.53
N ARG A 347 3.67 -22.36 13.33
CA ARG A 347 4.01 -21.30 14.30
C ARG A 347 2.88 -20.93 15.24
N ILE A 348 1.64 -21.18 14.85
CA ILE A 348 0.46 -20.81 15.63
C ILE A 348 0.21 -21.83 16.74
N CYS A 349 0.31 -21.34 17.96
CA CYS A 349 0.13 -22.12 19.19
C CYS A 349 -1.05 -21.59 19.99
N ASP A 350 -1.70 -22.47 20.77
CA ASP A 350 -2.74 -22.15 21.74
C ASP A 350 -3.90 -21.31 21.13
N LEU A 351 -4.24 -21.58 19.86
CA LEU A 351 -5.31 -20.89 19.19
C LEU A 351 -6.66 -21.27 19.84
N ALA A 352 -7.30 -20.30 20.46
CA ALA A 352 -8.55 -20.50 21.19
C ALA A 352 -9.56 -19.36 20.93
N TRP A 353 -10.81 -19.68 21.09
CA TRP A 353 -11.93 -18.76 21.07
C TRP A 353 -12.72 -18.92 22.40
N GLN A 354 -12.97 -17.81 23.10
CA GLN A 354 -13.64 -17.81 24.42
C GLN A 354 -13.03 -18.82 25.42
N GLY A 355 -11.71 -18.95 25.42
CA GLY A 355 -10.97 -19.83 26.31
C GLY A 355 -10.99 -21.32 25.95
N THR A 356 -11.63 -21.71 24.86
CA THR A 356 -11.67 -23.08 24.35
C THR A 356 -10.86 -23.20 23.05
N GLU A 357 -10.15 -24.31 22.87
CA GLU A 357 -9.43 -24.57 21.63
C GLU A 357 -10.35 -24.41 20.43
N LEU A 358 -9.88 -23.70 19.41
CA LEU A 358 -10.67 -23.36 18.23
C LEU A 358 -10.99 -24.61 17.41
N ALA A 359 -12.27 -24.96 17.29
CA ALA A 359 -12.71 -26.06 16.47
C ALA A 359 -12.51 -25.75 14.98
N THR A 360 -12.03 -26.74 14.21
CA THR A 360 -11.64 -26.55 12.80
C THR A 360 -12.80 -26.22 11.88
N ASP A 361 -14.00 -26.68 12.21
CA ASP A 361 -15.25 -26.54 11.44
C ASP A 361 -16.14 -25.39 11.92
N GLN A 362 -15.82 -24.75 13.05
CA GLN A 362 -16.61 -23.64 13.59
C GLN A 362 -16.58 -22.44 12.64
N PRO A 363 -17.75 -21.92 12.23
CA PRO A 363 -17.81 -20.77 11.34
C PRO A 363 -17.67 -19.45 12.09
N PHE A 364 -17.05 -18.48 11.39
CA PHE A 364 -16.86 -17.10 11.84
C PHE A 364 -17.11 -16.12 10.69
N ALA A 365 -17.56 -14.93 11.03
CA ALA A 365 -17.49 -13.77 10.16
C ALA A 365 -16.15 -13.08 10.38
N LEU A 366 -15.27 -13.03 9.35
CA LEU A 366 -14.03 -12.29 9.41
C LEU A 366 -14.23 -10.92 8.76
N ALA A 367 -14.14 -9.87 9.59
CA ALA A 367 -14.06 -8.50 9.12
C ALA A 367 -12.70 -8.26 8.44
N VAL A 368 -12.70 -7.89 7.19
CA VAL A 368 -11.50 -7.69 6.36
C VAL A 368 -11.58 -6.40 5.57
N ASN A 369 -10.42 -5.84 5.23
CA ASN A 369 -10.39 -4.74 4.28
C ASN A 369 -10.51 -5.24 2.83
N ASN A 370 -10.96 -4.35 1.92
CA ASN A 370 -11.12 -4.66 0.50
C ASN A 370 -9.81 -5.13 -0.17
N TYR A 371 -8.65 -4.67 0.29
CA TYR A 371 -7.36 -5.15 -0.21
C TYR A 371 -7.19 -6.66 0.04
N ARG A 372 -7.50 -7.14 1.25
CA ARG A 372 -7.48 -8.58 1.57
C ARG A 372 -8.57 -9.34 0.83
N LEU A 373 -9.79 -8.83 0.84
CA LEU A 373 -10.93 -9.42 0.13
C LEU A 373 -10.59 -9.72 -1.33
N ASN A 374 -9.90 -8.80 -1.99
CA ASN A 374 -9.49 -8.91 -3.38
C ASN A 374 -8.21 -9.75 -3.60
N GLY A 375 -7.63 -10.34 -2.55
CA GLY A 375 -6.48 -11.24 -2.62
C GLY A 375 -5.14 -10.58 -2.37
N GLY A 376 -5.12 -9.34 -1.89
CA GLY A 376 -3.89 -8.64 -1.49
C GLY A 376 -3.12 -9.40 -0.42
N GLY A 377 -1.80 -9.52 -0.57
CA GLY A 377 -0.92 -10.28 0.32
C GLY A 377 -0.98 -11.80 0.15
N GLY A 378 -1.86 -12.34 -0.71
CA GLY A 378 -1.95 -13.78 -1.01
C GLY A 378 -2.42 -14.64 0.16
N PHE A 379 -3.24 -14.10 1.06
CA PHE A 379 -3.78 -14.84 2.20
C PHE A 379 -4.68 -15.99 1.74
N PRO A 380 -4.51 -17.22 2.31
CA PRO A 380 -5.26 -18.38 1.90
C PRO A 380 -6.74 -18.22 2.21
N HIS A 381 -7.58 -18.90 1.44
CA HIS A 381 -9.04 -18.98 1.56
C HIS A 381 -9.81 -17.68 1.28
N VAL A 382 -9.24 -16.50 1.46
CA VAL A 382 -9.93 -15.20 1.42
C VAL A 382 -10.68 -14.98 0.10
N ARG A 383 -10.01 -15.19 -1.05
CA ARG A 383 -10.62 -14.96 -2.38
C ARG A 383 -11.77 -15.88 -2.72
N GLN A 384 -11.82 -17.06 -2.11
CA GLN A 384 -12.82 -18.09 -2.36
C GLN A 384 -13.91 -18.10 -1.27
N ALA A 385 -13.71 -17.35 -0.18
CA ALA A 385 -14.66 -17.30 0.92
C ALA A 385 -15.99 -16.68 0.48
N PRO A 386 -17.13 -17.17 1.00
CA PRO A 386 -18.40 -16.48 0.84
C PRO A 386 -18.33 -15.07 1.45
N VAL A 387 -18.68 -14.06 0.64
CA VAL A 387 -18.80 -12.67 1.11
C VAL A 387 -20.16 -12.55 1.79
N LEU A 388 -20.14 -12.22 3.08
CA LEU A 388 -21.35 -12.03 3.88
C LEU A 388 -21.88 -10.61 3.76
N TRP A 389 -20.98 -9.66 3.67
CA TRP A 389 -21.30 -8.24 3.56
C TRP A 389 -20.14 -7.47 2.93
N ASP A 390 -20.45 -6.53 2.07
CA ASP A 390 -19.51 -5.54 1.50
C ASP A 390 -20.14 -4.15 1.57
N GLY A 391 -19.83 -3.44 2.66
CA GLY A 391 -20.51 -2.19 3.00
C GLY A 391 -20.01 -0.97 2.25
N GLN A 392 -18.90 -1.05 1.53
CA GLN A 392 -18.23 0.07 0.87
C GLN A 392 -17.95 1.26 1.84
N LEU A 393 -17.87 0.97 3.15
CA LEU A 393 -17.60 1.97 4.18
C LEU A 393 -16.08 2.05 4.43
N GLU A 394 -15.51 3.24 4.35
CA GLU A 394 -14.10 3.45 4.65
C GLU A 394 -13.80 3.20 6.13
N ILE A 395 -12.85 2.32 6.41
CA ILE A 395 -12.46 1.96 7.78
C ILE A 395 -11.96 3.19 8.56
N ARG A 396 -11.22 4.09 7.89
CA ARG A 396 -10.78 5.35 8.51
C ARG A 396 -11.94 6.25 8.91
N GLN A 397 -12.98 6.32 8.09
CA GLN A 397 -14.18 7.10 8.41
C GLN A 397 -14.94 6.48 9.60
N LEU A 398 -15.10 5.17 9.62
CA LEU A 398 -15.67 4.44 10.76
C LEU A 398 -14.90 4.67 12.05
N LEU A 399 -13.56 4.71 12.00
CA LEU A 399 -12.71 5.03 13.14
C LEU A 399 -12.96 6.46 13.66
N ILE A 400 -13.04 7.44 12.75
CA ILE A 400 -13.34 8.83 13.11
C ILE A 400 -14.70 8.91 13.81
N GLU A 401 -15.70 8.26 13.27
CA GLU A 401 -17.06 8.22 13.85
C GLU A 401 -17.06 7.57 15.23
N THR A 402 -16.49 6.34 15.34
CA THR A 402 -16.40 5.60 16.61
C THR A 402 -15.67 6.40 17.70
N VAL A 403 -14.53 7.01 17.34
CA VAL A 403 -13.73 7.80 18.28
C VAL A 403 -14.47 9.06 18.71
N THR A 404 -15.17 9.72 17.77
CA THR A 404 -15.96 10.93 18.05
C THR A 404 -17.18 10.61 18.94
N GLU A 405 -17.89 9.51 18.66
CA GLU A 405 -19.04 9.07 19.46
C GLU A 405 -18.65 8.67 20.89
N ARG A 406 -17.50 7.97 21.04
CA ARG A 406 -16.99 7.62 22.37
C ARG A 406 -16.59 8.86 23.20
N GLY A 407 -16.08 9.90 22.56
CA GLY A 407 -15.60 11.13 23.21
C GLY A 407 -14.42 10.94 24.14
N VAL A 408 -14.34 9.81 24.85
CA VAL A 408 -13.23 9.39 25.70
C VAL A 408 -12.76 8.00 25.26
N ILE A 409 -11.46 7.86 25.08
CA ILE A 409 -10.81 6.60 24.76
C ILE A 409 -9.99 6.15 25.95
N ASP A 410 -10.44 5.10 26.61
CA ASP A 410 -9.71 4.41 27.68
C ASP A 410 -9.43 2.96 27.25
N PRO A 411 -8.17 2.52 27.15
CA PRO A 411 -7.89 1.14 26.78
C PRO A 411 -8.46 0.12 27.79
N ALA A 412 -8.74 0.51 29.02
CA ALA A 412 -9.40 -0.37 30.00
C ALA A 412 -10.80 -0.82 29.56
N ASP A 413 -11.45 -0.06 28.67
CA ASP A 413 -12.83 -0.35 28.23
C ASP A 413 -12.88 -1.38 27.08
N PHE A 414 -11.78 -1.61 26.35
CA PHE A 414 -11.82 -2.43 25.13
C PHE A 414 -10.59 -3.31 24.89
N PHE A 415 -9.47 -3.06 25.56
CA PHE A 415 -8.23 -3.79 25.32
C PHE A 415 -8.09 -5.00 26.22
N THR A 416 -7.90 -6.16 25.59
CA THR A 416 -7.43 -7.39 26.26
C THR A 416 -6.38 -8.01 25.37
N ARG A 417 -5.14 -8.16 25.91
CA ARG A 417 -4.07 -8.79 25.12
C ARG A 417 -4.47 -10.21 24.73
N ASN A 418 -4.58 -10.47 23.46
CA ASN A 418 -5.05 -11.74 22.94
C ASN A 418 -4.01 -12.47 22.08
N TRP A 419 -2.90 -11.82 21.69
CA TRP A 419 -1.82 -12.50 20.99
C TRP A 419 -0.44 -11.91 21.28
N GLU A 420 0.61 -12.71 21.04
CA GLU A 420 2.01 -12.30 21.12
C GLU A 420 2.92 -13.21 20.31
N VAL A 421 4.10 -12.68 19.93
CA VAL A 421 5.20 -13.45 19.34
C VAL A 421 6.09 -13.96 20.47
N VAL A 422 6.48 -15.24 20.38
CA VAL A 422 7.39 -15.88 21.33
C VAL A 422 8.55 -16.57 20.61
N ALA A 423 9.66 -16.75 21.30
CA ALA A 423 10.83 -17.50 20.83
C ALA A 423 11.05 -18.76 21.69
N GLY A 424 10.11 -19.71 21.59
CA GLY A 424 10.09 -20.90 22.42
C GLY A 424 9.54 -20.64 23.82
N ARG A 425 9.45 -21.68 24.62
CA ARG A 425 9.07 -21.60 26.04
C ARG A 425 10.23 -21.17 26.91
#